data_9119e590043e692756e385456ef5c30d
#
_entry.id   9119e590043e692756e385456ef5c30d
#
_cell.length_a   1.000
_cell.length_b   1.000
_cell.length_c   1.000
_cell.angle_alpha   90.00
_cell.angle_beta   90.00
_cell.angle_gamma   90.00
#
_symmetry.space_group_name_H-M   'P 1'
#
loop_
_entity.id
_entity.type
_entity.pdbx_description
1 polymer ?
#
loop_
_entity_poly.entity_id
_entity_poly.type
_entity_poly.pdbx_seq_one_letter_code
_entity_poly.pdbx_strand_id
1 'polypeptide(L)'
;MKKYKLGEYIERSTANNHSLKYKEDLIVGVTSEGVFSLPKGNVQGVDLKPYKIVNNGDFVYNPSRFDLGSIAYRTEGLCIVSHLYQIFHLNEKGKEKIDPIWLFIYLRRNEFRREVTFRNFGSQRPEFNFNDLSDIELPLPSIEQQRKYVDVYLALQNNLAAYQSKVEELKLVCDGYLDKLKIENEKLKIGEFIEQYDKRNSDNRLKLNSVKGISTEKSFIDTKADMNGVSLTSYKIVEANTFVYVPDTSRRGDKMAIALNRGEEPLLVSSIYTTFKSKDTSTLLPEYLFMFFDRPEFDRYARFNSWGSAREVFTMDDMNDVEIPIPDISVQREIVNIHKCYIERQRIAEALKEQLKNICPVLIRGSLSE
;
A
#
# COMPACT_ATOMS: atom_id res chain seq x y z
N MET A 1 -14.87 30.47 -18.40
CA MET A 1 -14.93 30.96 -17.00
C MET A 1 -13.80 31.95 -16.76
N LYS A 2 -14.05 33.02 -15.97
CA LYS A 2 -13.02 34.02 -15.60
C LYS A 2 -11.97 33.36 -14.70
N LYS A 3 -10.69 33.65 -14.95
CA LYS A 3 -9.57 33.17 -14.14
C LYS A 3 -9.16 34.24 -13.13
N TYR A 4 -8.67 33.80 -11.99
CA TYR A 4 -8.24 34.61 -10.87
C TYR A 4 -6.88 34.16 -10.38
N LYS A 5 -6.01 35.11 -9.99
CA LYS A 5 -4.71 34.79 -9.40
C LYS A 5 -4.91 34.20 -8.00
N LEU A 6 -4.30 33.03 -7.74
CA LEU A 6 -4.42 32.36 -6.45
C LEU A 6 -3.87 33.21 -5.30
N GLY A 7 -2.82 33.99 -5.54
CA GLY A 7 -2.23 34.89 -4.54
C GLY A 7 -3.18 35.94 -3.96
N GLU A 8 -4.32 36.24 -4.61
CA GLU A 8 -5.35 37.11 -4.04
C GLU A 8 -6.12 36.44 -2.89
N TYR A 9 -6.06 35.11 -2.76
CA TYR A 9 -6.89 34.29 -1.90
C TYR A 9 -6.10 33.52 -0.84
N ILE A 10 -4.78 33.52 -0.92
CA ILE A 10 -3.90 32.78 -0.02
C ILE A 10 -2.90 33.71 0.68
N GLU A 11 -2.44 33.29 1.83
CA GLU A 11 -1.40 33.96 2.61
C GLU A 11 -0.35 32.94 3.07
N ARG A 12 0.92 33.34 3.02
CA ARG A 12 2.05 32.52 3.45
C ARG A 12 2.16 32.46 4.96
N SER A 13 2.24 31.27 5.54
CA SER A 13 2.58 31.08 6.95
C SER A 13 4.08 30.99 7.14
N THR A 14 4.62 31.81 8.04
CA THR A 14 6.08 31.88 8.34
C THR A 14 6.38 31.50 9.79
N ALA A 15 5.37 31.12 10.57
CA ALA A 15 5.55 30.73 11.96
C ALA A 15 6.49 29.54 12.10
N ASN A 16 7.43 29.66 13.03
CA ASN A 16 8.41 28.63 13.29
C ASN A 16 8.54 28.31 14.78
N ASN A 17 9.25 27.23 15.09
CA ASN A 17 9.38 26.69 16.44
C ASN A 17 10.60 27.29 17.21
N HIS A 18 10.93 28.58 17.01
CA HIS A 18 12.08 29.23 17.66
C HIS A 18 12.06 29.07 19.19
N SER A 19 10.89 29.07 19.81
CA SER A 19 10.74 28.88 21.27
C SER A 19 10.91 27.43 21.72
N LEU A 20 11.09 26.47 20.81
CA LEU A 20 11.17 25.03 21.10
C LEU A 20 9.95 24.50 21.88
N LYS A 21 8.80 25.14 21.72
CA LYS A 21 7.55 24.74 22.35
C LYS A 21 7.10 23.35 21.89
N TYR A 22 7.37 22.99 20.64
CA TYR A 22 6.94 21.75 20.00
C TYR A 22 8.12 20.80 19.85
N LYS A 23 7.90 19.51 20.14
CA LYS A 23 8.93 18.48 20.22
C LYS A 23 8.89 17.52 19.05
N GLU A 24 9.78 16.54 19.07
CA GLU A 24 10.03 15.58 17.99
C GLU A 24 8.82 14.71 17.65
N ASP A 25 7.92 14.48 18.61
CA ASP A 25 6.67 13.73 18.46
C ASP A 25 5.67 14.38 17.49
N LEU A 26 5.80 15.71 17.28
CA LEU A 26 4.97 16.46 16.33
C LEU A 26 5.58 16.60 14.93
N ILE A 27 6.77 16.04 14.69
CA ILE A 27 7.40 16.10 13.38
C ILE A 27 6.66 15.22 12.38
N VAL A 28 6.29 15.80 11.26
CA VAL A 28 5.71 15.08 10.11
C VAL A 28 6.33 15.52 8.81
N GLY A 29 6.23 14.67 7.80
CA GLY A 29 6.50 14.99 6.40
C GLY A 29 5.22 14.94 5.57
N VAL A 30 5.31 15.33 4.30
CA VAL A 30 4.22 15.21 3.32
C VAL A 30 4.63 14.24 2.22
N THR A 31 3.82 13.22 2.01
CA THR A 31 4.04 12.21 0.97
C THR A 31 3.57 12.72 -0.41
N SER A 32 3.98 12.03 -1.48
CA SER A 32 3.45 12.27 -2.83
C SER A 32 1.95 11.92 -2.96
N GLU A 33 1.41 11.17 -2.01
CA GLU A 33 -0.02 10.85 -1.93
C GLU A 33 -0.84 11.98 -1.28
N GLY A 34 -0.15 13.03 -0.80
CA GLY A 34 -0.78 14.22 -0.21
C GLY A 34 -1.30 14.00 1.21
N VAL A 35 -0.66 13.13 1.94
CA VAL A 35 -0.96 12.87 3.35
C VAL A 35 0.24 13.20 4.23
N PHE A 36 -0.03 13.62 5.46
CA PHE A 36 0.99 13.73 6.48
C PHE A 36 1.44 12.34 6.92
N SER A 37 2.74 12.15 7.12
CA SER A 37 3.33 10.89 7.58
C SER A 37 4.46 11.14 8.57
N LEU A 38 4.74 10.15 9.40
CA LEU A 38 5.94 10.19 10.23
C LEU A 38 7.20 10.30 9.35
N PRO A 39 8.26 10.98 9.83
CA PRO A 39 9.51 11.10 9.11
C PRO A 39 10.14 9.73 8.86
N LYS A 40 10.72 9.53 7.68
CA LYS A 40 11.39 8.25 7.32
C LYS A 40 12.77 8.10 7.93
N GLY A 41 13.37 9.17 8.44
CA GLY A 41 14.71 9.19 9.03
C GLY A 41 14.69 9.33 10.54
N ASN A 42 15.87 9.10 11.17
CA ASN A 42 16.05 9.40 12.58
C ASN A 42 15.97 10.92 12.80
N VAL A 43 15.08 11.37 13.66
CA VAL A 43 14.87 12.78 14.01
C VAL A 43 15.41 13.14 15.40
N GLN A 44 16.03 12.18 16.10
CA GLN A 44 16.59 12.43 17.43
C GLN A 44 17.79 13.40 17.35
N GLY A 45 17.74 14.43 18.18
CA GLY A 45 18.80 15.43 18.28
C GLY A 45 18.84 16.43 17.14
N VAL A 46 17.82 16.49 16.27
CA VAL A 46 17.71 17.51 15.23
C VAL A 46 17.36 18.86 15.83
N ASP A 47 18.00 19.95 15.35
CA ASP A 47 17.60 21.30 15.75
C ASP A 47 16.19 21.62 15.24
N LEU A 48 15.24 21.77 16.15
CA LEU A 48 13.84 22.06 15.86
C LEU A 48 13.51 23.55 15.76
N LYS A 49 14.45 24.45 16.04
CA LYS A 49 14.22 25.90 15.94
C LYS A 49 13.79 26.35 14.54
N PRO A 50 14.37 25.86 13.44
CA PRO A 50 13.99 26.28 12.09
C PRO A 50 12.71 25.57 11.59
N TYR A 51 12.19 24.57 12.31
CA TYR A 51 10.96 23.87 11.91
C TYR A 51 9.78 24.81 11.89
N LYS A 52 8.93 24.67 10.89
CA LYS A 52 7.74 25.49 10.70
C LYS A 52 6.54 24.87 11.38
N ILE A 53 5.71 25.71 11.97
CA ILE A 53 4.47 25.31 12.64
C ILE A 53 3.35 25.24 11.60
N VAL A 54 2.61 24.15 11.63
CA VAL A 54 1.45 23.89 10.77
C VAL A 54 0.21 23.82 11.67
N ASN A 55 -0.72 24.71 11.45
CA ASN A 55 -1.98 24.76 12.16
C ASN A 55 -3.10 24.07 11.37
N ASN A 56 -4.21 23.82 12.05
CA ASN A 56 -5.43 23.41 11.37
C ASN A 56 -5.83 24.49 10.33
N GLY A 57 -6.15 24.07 9.11
CA GLY A 57 -6.46 24.96 8.00
C GLY A 57 -5.27 25.34 7.11
N ASP A 58 -4.06 24.92 7.47
CA ASP A 58 -2.87 25.15 6.65
C ASP A 58 -2.70 24.11 5.55
N PHE A 59 -2.22 24.57 4.41
CA PHE A 59 -1.66 23.74 3.34
C PHE A 59 -0.15 23.68 3.49
N VAL A 60 0.41 22.49 3.28
CA VAL A 60 1.86 22.26 3.36
C VAL A 60 2.32 21.54 2.10
N TYR A 61 3.34 22.05 1.43
CA TYR A 61 3.92 21.36 0.29
C TYR A 61 5.45 21.38 0.30
N ASN A 62 6.03 20.35 -0.34
CA ASN A 62 7.48 20.30 -0.59
C ASN A 62 7.76 20.96 -1.94
N PRO A 63 8.49 22.11 -1.98
CA PRO A 63 8.74 22.84 -3.24
C PRO A 63 9.50 22.01 -4.29
N SER A 64 10.38 21.12 -3.87
CA SER A 64 11.15 20.25 -4.77
C SER A 64 10.41 18.98 -5.20
N ARG A 65 9.18 18.75 -4.70
CA ARG A 65 8.37 17.54 -4.98
C ARG A 65 6.90 17.85 -5.22
N PHE A 66 6.58 19.09 -5.50
CA PHE A 66 5.19 19.48 -5.74
C PHE A 66 4.65 18.87 -7.04
N ASP A 67 5.48 18.79 -8.05
CA ASP A 67 5.22 18.09 -9.32
C ASP A 67 4.92 16.58 -9.13
N LEU A 68 5.43 15.97 -8.05
CA LEU A 68 5.12 14.60 -7.66
C LEU A 68 3.84 14.48 -6.82
N GLY A 69 3.20 15.61 -6.47
CA GLY A 69 1.97 15.67 -5.68
C GLY A 69 2.17 15.81 -4.17
N SER A 70 3.37 16.20 -3.72
CA SER A 70 3.68 16.40 -2.29
C SER A 70 3.09 17.71 -1.77
N ILE A 71 1.75 17.73 -1.60
CA ILE A 71 0.97 18.76 -0.92
C ILE A 71 -0.08 18.11 -0.04
N ALA A 72 -0.27 18.61 1.19
CA ALA A 72 -1.28 18.16 2.12
C ALA A 72 -2.05 19.37 2.72
N TYR A 73 -3.27 19.13 3.13
CA TYR A 73 -4.10 20.08 3.86
C TYR A 73 -4.33 19.56 5.27
N ARG A 74 -4.07 20.41 6.28
CA ARG A 74 -4.21 20.03 7.69
C ARG A 74 -5.64 20.24 8.15
N THR A 75 -6.34 19.16 8.48
CA THR A 75 -7.74 19.17 8.88
C THR A 75 -7.96 19.20 10.37
N GLU A 76 -6.96 18.81 11.16
CA GLU A 76 -7.06 18.77 12.62
C GLU A 76 -5.70 18.82 13.32
N GLY A 77 -5.68 19.39 14.50
CA GLY A 77 -4.51 19.46 15.36
C GLY A 77 -3.38 20.34 14.81
N LEU A 78 -2.23 20.27 15.47
CA LEU A 78 -1.01 21.00 15.13
C LEU A 78 0.12 19.99 14.86
N CYS A 79 1.01 20.32 13.93
CA CYS A 79 2.26 19.59 13.72
C CYS A 79 3.41 20.53 13.33
N ILE A 80 4.63 20.01 13.24
CA ILE A 80 5.78 20.77 12.74
C ILE A 80 6.40 20.04 11.55
N VAL A 81 6.89 20.80 10.58
CA VAL A 81 7.55 20.29 9.38
C VAL A 81 8.93 20.95 9.19
N SER A 82 9.82 20.30 8.47
CA SER A 82 11.13 20.86 8.13
C SER A 82 10.99 22.25 7.50
N HIS A 83 11.99 23.11 7.73
CA HIS A 83 12.07 24.46 7.16
C HIS A 83 12.00 24.49 5.63
N LEU A 84 12.29 23.37 4.97
CA LEU A 84 12.23 23.24 3.51
C LEU A 84 10.81 23.29 2.94
N TYR A 85 9.80 22.95 3.74
CA TYR A 85 8.40 23.00 3.29
C TYR A 85 7.90 24.45 3.18
N GLN A 86 6.98 24.68 2.26
CA GLN A 86 6.19 25.90 2.18
C GLN A 86 4.83 25.65 2.84
N ILE A 87 4.36 26.66 3.58
CA ILE A 87 3.06 26.62 4.28
C ILE A 87 2.26 27.85 3.86
N PHE A 88 0.98 27.65 3.58
CA PHE A 88 0.05 28.72 3.30
C PHE A 88 -1.36 28.36 3.78
N HIS A 89 -2.21 29.35 3.92
CA HIS A 89 -3.62 29.19 4.24
C HIS A 89 -4.48 30.14 3.39
N LEU A 90 -5.78 29.89 3.37
CA LEU A 90 -6.73 30.83 2.75
C LEU A 90 -6.84 32.09 3.63
N ASN A 91 -6.62 33.27 3.02
CA ASN A 91 -6.91 34.54 3.67
C ASN A 91 -8.44 34.76 3.79
N GLU A 92 -8.90 35.84 4.40
CA GLU A 92 -10.34 36.08 4.60
C GLU A 92 -11.12 36.05 3.27
N LYS A 93 -10.62 36.69 2.22
CA LYS A 93 -11.23 36.66 0.89
C LYS A 93 -11.26 35.23 0.31
N GLY A 94 -10.20 34.44 0.57
CA GLY A 94 -10.10 33.06 0.16
C GLY A 94 -11.14 32.18 0.85
N LYS A 95 -11.32 32.33 2.16
CA LYS A 95 -12.31 31.55 2.93
C LYS A 95 -13.76 31.77 2.46
N GLU A 96 -14.07 32.94 1.89
CA GLU A 96 -15.40 33.22 1.33
C GLU A 96 -15.63 32.61 -0.05
N LYS A 97 -14.58 32.40 -0.83
CA LYS A 97 -14.66 32.07 -2.25
C LYS A 97 -14.16 30.66 -2.62
N ILE A 98 -13.36 30.05 -1.76
CA ILE A 98 -12.66 28.80 -2.03
C ILE A 98 -12.92 27.81 -0.90
N ASP A 99 -13.47 26.66 -1.25
CA ASP A 99 -13.47 25.51 -0.36
C ASP A 99 -12.05 24.91 -0.29
N PRO A 100 -11.45 24.74 0.90
CA PRO A 100 -10.07 24.28 1.02
C PRO A 100 -9.85 22.87 0.47
N ILE A 101 -10.84 21.99 0.58
CA ILE A 101 -10.74 20.63 0.01
C ILE A 101 -10.82 20.68 -1.51
N TRP A 102 -11.66 21.55 -2.08
CA TRP A 102 -11.70 21.78 -3.52
C TRP A 102 -10.34 22.28 -4.03
N LEU A 103 -9.72 23.23 -3.35
CA LEU A 103 -8.39 23.74 -3.69
C LEU A 103 -7.34 22.61 -3.60
N PHE A 104 -7.39 21.82 -2.53
CA PHE A 104 -6.51 20.66 -2.35
C PHE A 104 -6.61 19.67 -3.54
N ILE A 105 -7.83 19.29 -3.95
CA ILE A 105 -8.05 18.41 -5.10
C ILE A 105 -7.56 19.10 -6.39
N TYR A 106 -7.82 20.40 -6.55
CA TYR A 106 -7.38 21.18 -7.71
C TYR A 106 -5.87 21.17 -7.88
N LEU A 107 -5.11 21.43 -6.82
CA LEU A 107 -3.64 21.49 -6.83
C LEU A 107 -2.97 20.12 -6.99
N ARG A 108 -3.70 19.03 -6.81
CA ARG A 108 -3.18 17.67 -6.97
C ARG A 108 -3.43 17.04 -8.33
N ARG A 109 -4.15 17.70 -9.22
CA ARG A 109 -4.43 17.20 -10.58
C ARG A 109 -3.15 17.01 -11.39
N ASN A 110 -3.18 16.06 -12.32
CA ASN A 110 -2.06 15.85 -13.24
C ASN A 110 -1.77 17.08 -14.11
N GLU A 111 -2.82 17.85 -14.50
CA GLU A 111 -2.69 19.10 -15.25
C GLU A 111 -1.88 20.13 -14.45
N PHE A 112 -2.20 20.30 -13.18
CA PHE A 112 -1.48 21.23 -12.31
C PHE A 112 -0.03 20.77 -12.07
N ARG A 113 0.18 19.47 -11.85
CA ARG A 113 1.53 18.90 -11.72
C ARG A 113 2.39 19.15 -12.96
N ARG A 114 1.81 19.00 -14.16
CA ARG A 114 2.49 19.35 -15.42
C ARG A 114 2.80 20.85 -15.52
N GLU A 115 1.91 21.71 -15.04
CA GLU A 115 2.14 23.16 -14.99
C GLU A 115 3.32 23.48 -14.03
N VAL A 116 3.40 22.87 -12.87
CA VAL A 116 4.54 22.99 -11.94
C VAL A 116 5.85 22.56 -12.60
N THR A 117 5.85 21.38 -13.24
CA THR A 117 7.04 20.89 -13.96
C THR A 117 7.47 21.86 -15.07
N PHE A 118 6.53 22.41 -15.83
CA PHE A 118 6.80 23.37 -16.89
C PHE A 118 7.41 24.68 -16.36
N ARG A 119 6.91 25.22 -15.25
CA ARG A 119 7.43 26.44 -14.60
C ARG A 119 8.81 26.25 -13.99
N ASN A 120 9.11 25.03 -13.54
CA ASN A 120 10.41 24.66 -12.98
C ASN A 120 11.46 24.27 -14.03
N PHE A 121 11.12 24.33 -15.31
CA PHE A 121 12.02 23.89 -16.39
C PHE A 121 13.28 24.76 -16.48
N GLY A 122 14.44 24.11 -16.58
CA GLY A 122 15.76 24.78 -16.72
C GLY A 122 16.51 25.04 -15.43
N SER A 123 15.98 24.69 -14.27
CA SER A 123 16.71 24.79 -12.98
C SER A 123 17.45 23.48 -12.66
N GLN A 124 18.68 23.57 -12.12
CA GLN A 124 19.43 22.41 -11.62
C GLN A 124 18.78 21.77 -10.37
N ARG A 125 18.04 22.58 -9.59
CA ARG A 125 17.21 22.15 -8.47
C ARG A 125 15.88 22.89 -8.56
N PRO A 126 14.91 22.31 -9.26
CA PRO A 126 13.62 22.96 -9.42
C PRO A 126 12.90 23.06 -8.08
N GLU A 127 12.54 24.27 -7.68
CA GLU A 127 11.79 24.58 -6.49
C GLU A 127 10.59 25.46 -6.85
N PHE A 128 9.41 24.92 -6.69
CA PHE A 128 8.16 25.67 -6.87
C PHE A 128 7.89 26.49 -5.60
N ASN A 129 8.29 27.77 -5.60
CA ASN A 129 8.18 28.61 -4.43
C ASN A 129 6.78 29.20 -4.26
N PHE A 130 6.57 29.92 -3.15
CA PHE A 130 5.25 30.52 -2.85
C PHE A 130 4.82 31.60 -3.87
N ASN A 131 5.75 32.34 -4.44
CA ASN A 131 5.44 33.35 -5.45
C ASN A 131 4.94 32.70 -6.74
N ASP A 132 5.58 31.59 -7.15
CA ASP A 132 5.13 30.79 -8.31
C ASP A 132 3.72 30.26 -8.11
N LEU A 133 3.41 29.79 -6.88
CA LEU A 133 2.05 29.37 -6.52
C LEU A 133 1.07 30.53 -6.55
N SER A 134 1.46 31.70 -6.06
CA SER A 134 0.60 32.90 -6.03
C SER A 134 0.26 33.41 -7.43
N ASP A 135 1.15 33.21 -8.41
CA ASP A 135 0.95 33.59 -9.81
C ASP A 135 0.12 32.60 -10.63
N ILE A 136 -0.29 31.50 -10.02
CA ILE A 136 -1.21 30.57 -10.67
C ILE A 136 -2.57 31.22 -10.88
N GLU A 137 -3.06 31.10 -12.10
CA GLU A 137 -4.43 31.50 -12.45
C GLU A 137 -5.34 30.28 -12.46
N LEU A 138 -6.42 30.33 -11.69
CA LEU A 138 -7.40 29.26 -11.64
C LEU A 138 -8.82 29.78 -11.87
N PRO A 139 -9.68 28.99 -12.53
CA PRO A 139 -11.10 29.29 -12.60
C PRO A 139 -11.73 29.00 -11.23
N LEU A 140 -12.59 29.87 -10.75
CA LEU A 140 -13.31 29.68 -9.49
C LEU A 140 -14.81 29.55 -9.79
N PRO A 141 -15.38 28.34 -9.66
CA PRO A 141 -16.81 28.14 -9.63
C PRO A 141 -17.40 28.72 -8.33
N SER A 142 -18.73 28.84 -8.25
CA SER A 142 -19.38 29.26 -7.00
C SER A 142 -19.00 28.33 -5.84
N ILE A 143 -18.98 28.85 -4.62
CA ILE A 143 -18.66 28.05 -3.41
C ILE A 143 -19.63 26.87 -3.23
N GLU A 144 -20.90 27.07 -3.59
CA GLU A 144 -21.91 26.01 -3.56
C GLU A 144 -21.57 24.88 -4.52
N GLN A 145 -21.12 25.22 -5.71
CA GLN A 145 -20.70 24.25 -6.70
C GLN A 145 -19.43 23.52 -6.28
N GLN A 146 -18.45 24.22 -5.75
CA GLN A 146 -17.25 23.59 -5.18
C GLN A 146 -17.65 22.55 -4.12
N ARG A 147 -18.52 22.90 -3.15
CA ARG A 147 -18.97 22.02 -2.06
C ARG A 147 -19.71 20.79 -2.57
N LYS A 148 -20.58 20.92 -3.57
CA LYS A 148 -21.26 19.78 -4.18
C LYS A 148 -20.29 18.66 -4.61
N TYR A 149 -19.15 19.01 -5.19
CA TYR A 149 -18.13 18.04 -5.61
C TYR A 149 -17.19 17.60 -4.47
N VAL A 150 -16.94 18.48 -3.51
CA VAL A 150 -16.22 18.15 -2.28
C VAL A 150 -16.97 17.11 -1.46
N ASP A 151 -18.30 17.23 -1.32
CA ASP A 151 -19.12 16.27 -0.59
C ASP A 151 -18.99 14.83 -1.17
N VAL A 152 -18.96 14.71 -2.50
CA VAL A 152 -18.70 13.41 -3.16
C VAL A 152 -17.31 12.88 -2.82
N TYR A 153 -16.29 13.73 -2.87
CA TYR A 153 -14.93 13.34 -2.53
C TYR A 153 -14.80 12.87 -1.07
N LEU A 154 -15.37 13.63 -0.13
CA LEU A 154 -15.36 13.30 1.30
C LEU A 154 -16.13 12.02 1.60
N ALA A 155 -17.27 11.80 0.93
CA ALA A 155 -18.03 10.55 1.07
C ALA A 155 -17.20 9.33 0.65
N LEU A 156 -16.44 9.45 -0.45
CA LEU A 156 -15.55 8.38 -0.92
C LEU A 156 -14.36 8.17 0.03
N GLN A 157 -13.76 9.25 0.57
CA GLN A 157 -12.70 9.14 1.58
C GLN A 157 -13.20 8.47 2.87
N ASN A 158 -14.36 8.87 3.37
CA ASN A 158 -14.95 8.28 4.57
C ASN A 158 -15.26 6.79 4.36
N ASN A 159 -15.76 6.44 3.18
CA ASN A 159 -15.99 5.05 2.82
C ASN A 159 -14.67 4.24 2.81
N LEU A 160 -13.62 4.76 2.18
CA LEU A 160 -12.30 4.14 2.19
C LEU A 160 -11.78 3.95 3.63
N ALA A 161 -11.84 4.99 4.46
CA ALA A 161 -11.38 4.93 5.85
C ALA A 161 -12.15 3.87 6.66
N ALA A 162 -13.47 3.75 6.47
CA ALA A 162 -14.30 2.75 7.11
C ALA A 162 -13.90 1.31 6.68
N TYR A 163 -13.60 1.10 5.39
CA TYR A 163 -13.10 -0.20 4.93
C TYR A 163 -11.73 -0.53 5.51
N GLN A 164 -10.79 0.44 5.54
CA GLN A 164 -9.45 0.26 6.09
C GLN A 164 -9.48 -0.10 7.58
N SER A 165 -10.29 0.59 8.38
CA SER A 165 -10.47 0.26 9.80
C SER A 165 -10.96 -1.18 9.98
N LYS A 166 -11.93 -1.62 9.17
CA LYS A 166 -12.43 -3.00 9.24
C LYS A 166 -11.44 -4.04 8.76
N VAL A 167 -10.54 -3.70 7.85
CA VAL A 167 -9.42 -4.58 7.44
C VAL A 167 -8.49 -4.82 8.63
N GLU A 168 -8.10 -3.77 9.36
CA GLU A 168 -7.24 -3.87 10.54
C GLU A 168 -7.90 -4.69 11.67
N GLU A 169 -9.18 -4.43 11.96
CA GLU A 169 -9.94 -5.20 12.95
C GLU A 169 -10.01 -6.68 12.60
N LEU A 170 -10.34 -7.03 11.36
CA LEU A 170 -10.43 -8.43 10.93
C LEU A 170 -9.07 -9.13 10.96
N LYS A 171 -8.00 -8.43 10.59
CA LYS A 171 -6.64 -8.97 10.71
C LYS A 171 -6.32 -9.32 12.16
N LEU A 172 -6.61 -8.41 13.09
CA LEU A 172 -6.38 -8.63 14.51
C LEU A 172 -7.18 -9.84 15.04
N VAL A 173 -8.44 -10.00 14.61
CA VAL A 173 -9.27 -11.16 14.96
C VAL A 173 -8.66 -12.45 14.42
N CYS A 174 -8.24 -12.48 13.15
CA CYS A 174 -7.60 -13.66 12.56
C CYS A 174 -6.31 -14.04 13.30
N ASP A 175 -5.43 -13.07 13.54
CA ASP A 175 -4.16 -13.31 14.23
C ASP A 175 -4.38 -13.79 15.67
N GLY A 176 -5.30 -13.13 16.41
CA GLY A 176 -5.62 -13.52 17.78
C GLY A 176 -6.25 -14.92 17.88
N TYR A 177 -7.08 -15.28 16.90
CA TYR A 177 -7.69 -16.62 16.86
C TYR A 177 -6.65 -17.70 16.58
N LEU A 178 -5.73 -17.47 15.65
CA LEU A 178 -4.61 -18.39 15.39
C LEU A 178 -3.69 -18.54 16.61
N ASP A 179 -3.41 -17.46 17.34
CA ASP A 179 -2.60 -17.51 18.55
C ASP A 179 -3.31 -18.27 19.68
N LYS A 180 -4.62 -18.10 19.82
CA LYS A 180 -5.44 -18.90 20.73
C LYS A 180 -5.35 -20.39 20.40
N LEU A 181 -5.51 -20.75 19.13
CA LEU A 181 -5.39 -22.15 18.69
C LEU A 181 -4.03 -22.75 19.00
N LYS A 182 -2.93 -21.99 18.88
CA LYS A 182 -1.56 -22.44 19.22
C LYS A 182 -1.39 -22.75 20.72
N ILE A 183 -2.18 -22.10 21.58
CA ILE A 183 -2.16 -22.32 23.04
C ILE A 183 -3.05 -23.49 23.44
N GLU A 184 -4.23 -23.62 22.84
CA GLU A 184 -5.26 -24.58 23.24
C GLU A 184 -5.11 -25.96 22.57
N ASN A 185 -4.33 -26.07 21.50
CA ASN A 185 -4.18 -27.33 20.75
C ASN A 185 -2.72 -27.75 20.65
N GLU A 186 -2.50 -29.06 20.59
CA GLU A 186 -1.21 -29.64 20.26
C GLU A 186 -0.79 -29.22 18.85
N LYS A 187 0.52 -28.94 18.70
CA LYS A 187 1.10 -28.65 17.40
C LYS A 187 1.58 -29.92 16.75
N LEU A 188 1.20 -30.12 15.51
CA LEU A 188 1.59 -31.28 14.71
C LEU A 188 2.46 -30.84 13.53
N LYS A 189 3.41 -31.70 13.14
CA LYS A 189 4.23 -31.47 11.94
C LYS A 189 3.37 -31.55 10.70
N ILE A 190 3.41 -30.50 9.87
CA ILE A 190 2.57 -30.46 8.66
C ILE A 190 2.94 -31.52 7.64
N GLY A 191 4.15 -32.08 7.69
CA GLY A 191 4.60 -33.14 6.79
C GLY A 191 3.74 -34.41 6.81
N GLU A 192 3.00 -34.65 7.90
CA GLU A 192 2.00 -35.72 7.97
C GLU A 192 0.78 -35.45 7.08
N PHE A 193 0.47 -34.17 6.84
CA PHE A 193 -0.76 -33.71 6.19
C PHE A 193 -0.54 -33.12 4.78
N ILE A 194 0.72 -32.90 4.37
CA ILE A 194 1.06 -32.38 3.05
C ILE A 194 1.87 -33.39 2.25
N GLU A 195 1.86 -33.23 0.95
CA GLU A 195 2.69 -34.00 0.02
C GLU A 195 3.29 -33.12 -1.06
N GLN A 196 4.49 -33.43 -1.51
CA GLN A 196 5.11 -32.77 -2.63
C GLN A 196 4.32 -33.04 -3.91
N TYR A 197 4.13 -32.01 -4.74
CA TYR A 197 3.37 -32.09 -5.97
C TYR A 197 4.22 -31.56 -7.14
N ASP A 198 4.81 -32.44 -7.95
CA ASP A 198 5.74 -32.07 -9.03
C ASP A 198 5.19 -32.46 -10.43
N LYS A 199 3.98 -32.01 -10.72
CA LYS A 199 3.36 -32.18 -12.04
C LYS A 199 3.94 -31.17 -13.02
N ARG A 200 4.42 -31.66 -14.17
CA ARG A 200 5.07 -30.84 -15.20
C ARG A 200 4.19 -30.67 -16.43
N ASN A 201 4.42 -29.57 -17.15
CA ASN A 201 3.74 -29.24 -18.41
C ASN A 201 4.36 -29.99 -19.61
N SER A 202 4.66 -31.29 -19.44
CA SER A 202 5.38 -32.10 -20.44
C SER A 202 4.65 -32.23 -21.78
N ASP A 203 3.32 -32.13 -21.74
CA ASP A 203 2.45 -32.10 -22.93
C ASP A 203 2.35 -30.70 -23.56
N ASN A 204 2.97 -29.70 -22.93
CA ASN A 204 2.96 -28.29 -23.36
C ASN A 204 1.54 -27.70 -23.58
N ARG A 205 0.54 -28.20 -22.83
CA ARG A 205 -0.85 -27.73 -22.93
C ARG A 205 -1.07 -26.29 -22.41
N LEU A 206 -0.37 -25.92 -21.33
CA LEU A 206 -0.38 -24.57 -20.81
C LEU A 206 0.66 -23.71 -21.51
N LYS A 207 0.29 -22.45 -21.79
CA LYS A 207 1.07 -21.50 -22.59
C LYS A 207 1.59 -20.35 -21.73
N LEU A 208 2.26 -19.41 -22.36
CA LEU A 208 2.96 -18.29 -21.71
C LEU A 208 2.03 -17.43 -20.81
N ASN A 209 0.77 -17.28 -21.16
CA ASN A 209 -0.21 -16.55 -20.36
C ASN A 209 -0.46 -17.16 -18.96
N SER A 210 -0.20 -18.46 -18.80
CA SER A 210 -0.31 -19.16 -17.52
C SER A 210 0.94 -19.02 -16.65
N VAL A 211 2.07 -18.49 -17.19
CA VAL A 211 3.32 -18.39 -16.44
C VAL A 211 3.26 -17.26 -15.41
N LYS A 212 3.53 -17.62 -14.15
CA LYS A 212 3.56 -16.70 -13.02
C LYS A 212 4.87 -16.82 -12.24
N GLY A 213 5.26 -15.69 -11.66
CA GLY A 213 6.23 -15.61 -10.59
C GLY A 213 5.55 -15.56 -9.23
N ILE A 214 6.34 -15.54 -8.15
CA ILE A 214 5.87 -15.41 -6.78
C ILE A 214 6.56 -14.22 -6.13
N SER A 215 5.78 -13.38 -5.46
CA SER A 215 6.29 -12.24 -4.70
C SER A 215 6.53 -12.59 -3.22
N THR A 216 7.33 -11.77 -2.54
CA THR A 216 7.47 -11.80 -1.08
C THR A 216 6.21 -11.30 -0.35
N GLU A 217 5.25 -10.73 -1.08
CA GLU A 217 3.89 -10.42 -0.59
C GLU A 217 2.94 -11.63 -0.72
N LYS A 218 3.53 -12.85 -0.86
CA LYS A 218 2.87 -14.15 -0.82
C LYS A 218 1.73 -14.31 -1.84
N SER A 219 1.95 -13.76 -3.03
CA SER A 219 1.00 -13.75 -4.14
C SER A 219 1.65 -14.10 -5.46
N PHE A 220 0.85 -14.61 -6.40
CA PHE A 220 1.28 -14.74 -7.77
C PHE A 220 1.40 -13.37 -8.43
N ILE A 221 2.44 -13.20 -9.22
CA ILE A 221 2.71 -12.00 -10.03
C ILE A 221 3.03 -12.42 -11.46
N ASP A 222 2.91 -11.51 -12.39
CA ASP A 222 3.40 -11.76 -13.75
C ASP A 222 4.91 -11.99 -13.74
N THR A 223 5.37 -12.92 -14.57
CA THR A 223 6.80 -13.23 -14.64
C THR A 223 7.60 -12.00 -15.09
N LYS A 224 8.72 -11.75 -14.40
CA LYS A 224 9.67 -10.68 -14.78
C LYS A 224 10.80 -11.21 -15.68
N ALA A 225 10.84 -12.53 -15.91
CA ALA A 225 11.86 -13.16 -16.76
C ALA A 225 11.53 -12.92 -18.24
N ASP A 226 12.58 -12.76 -19.05
CA ASP A 226 12.42 -12.84 -20.50
C ASP A 226 12.09 -14.29 -20.88
N MET A 227 10.92 -14.49 -21.44
CA MET A 227 10.40 -15.80 -21.80
C MET A 227 10.61 -16.14 -23.27
N ASN A 228 11.33 -15.31 -24.05
CA ASN A 228 11.60 -15.58 -25.45
C ASN A 228 12.47 -16.83 -25.62
N GLY A 229 11.97 -17.79 -26.38
CA GLY A 229 12.68 -19.04 -26.64
C GLY A 229 12.73 -20.02 -25.47
N VAL A 230 12.07 -19.76 -24.36
CA VAL A 230 12.05 -20.66 -23.19
C VAL A 230 11.05 -21.78 -23.40
N SER A 231 11.52 -23.04 -23.25
CA SER A 231 10.62 -24.20 -23.24
C SER A 231 9.83 -24.27 -21.93
N LEU A 232 8.52 -24.39 -22.06
CA LEU A 232 7.61 -24.51 -20.91
C LEU A 232 7.36 -25.94 -20.45
N THR A 233 7.94 -26.95 -21.14
CA THR A 233 7.71 -28.36 -20.84
C THR A 233 8.27 -28.80 -19.48
N SER A 234 9.32 -28.15 -19.01
CA SER A 234 9.92 -28.39 -17.68
C SER A 234 9.24 -27.62 -16.53
N TYR A 235 8.37 -26.66 -16.87
CA TYR A 235 7.66 -25.85 -15.86
C TYR A 235 6.68 -26.70 -15.07
N LYS A 236 6.49 -26.38 -13.81
CA LYS A 236 5.56 -27.07 -12.92
C LYS A 236 4.15 -26.47 -13.03
N ILE A 237 3.16 -27.36 -13.03
CA ILE A 237 1.74 -27.00 -13.03
C ILE A 237 1.30 -26.81 -11.59
N VAL A 238 0.70 -25.68 -11.31
CA VAL A 238 0.11 -25.33 -10.01
C VAL A 238 -1.41 -25.35 -10.18
N GLU A 239 -2.01 -26.47 -9.85
CA GLU A 239 -3.47 -26.65 -9.90
C GLU A 239 -4.15 -25.90 -8.74
N ALA A 240 -5.48 -25.88 -8.73
CA ALA A 240 -6.24 -25.34 -7.60
C ALA A 240 -5.79 -25.97 -6.28
N ASN A 241 -5.74 -25.20 -5.20
CA ASN A 241 -5.32 -25.63 -3.86
C ASN A 241 -3.88 -26.15 -3.75
N THR A 242 -3.02 -25.85 -4.73
CA THR A 242 -1.59 -26.19 -4.70
C THR A 242 -0.79 -24.98 -4.22
N PHE A 243 0.11 -25.22 -3.30
CA PHE A 243 1.12 -24.27 -2.83
C PHE A 243 2.34 -24.29 -3.74
N VAL A 244 3.00 -23.16 -3.80
CA VAL A 244 4.29 -23.03 -4.45
C VAL A 244 5.15 -22.04 -3.67
N TYR A 245 6.42 -22.37 -3.48
CA TYR A 245 7.37 -21.46 -2.86
C TYR A 245 8.72 -21.48 -3.55
N VAL A 246 9.49 -20.42 -3.32
CA VAL A 246 10.86 -20.29 -3.83
C VAL A 246 11.81 -20.76 -2.73
N PRO A 247 12.53 -21.87 -2.93
CA PRO A 247 13.41 -22.41 -1.90
C PRO A 247 14.58 -21.48 -1.51
N ASP A 248 15.13 -20.73 -2.47
CA ASP A 248 16.23 -19.77 -2.24
C ASP A 248 15.73 -18.58 -1.41
N THR A 249 16.19 -18.48 -0.15
CA THR A 249 15.87 -17.41 0.80
C THR A 249 16.93 -16.32 0.86
N SER A 250 18.14 -16.57 0.37
CA SER A 250 19.32 -15.71 0.54
C SER A 250 19.21 -14.31 -0.08
N ARG A 251 18.34 -14.10 -1.06
CA ARG A 251 18.20 -12.85 -1.84
C ARG A 251 16.90 -12.09 -1.57
N ARG A 252 16.10 -12.51 -0.58
CA ARG A 252 14.72 -12.01 -0.39
C ARG A 252 14.52 -11.28 0.92
N GLY A 253 15.61 -10.97 1.64
CA GLY A 253 15.54 -10.41 2.99
C GLY A 253 14.92 -11.42 3.96
N ASP A 254 14.07 -10.92 4.84
CA ASP A 254 13.45 -11.73 5.90
C ASP A 254 12.10 -12.34 5.50
N LYS A 255 11.72 -12.27 4.20
CA LYS A 255 10.40 -12.73 3.73
C LYS A 255 10.51 -13.93 2.81
N MET A 256 9.70 -14.95 3.09
CA MET A 256 9.53 -16.12 2.24
C MET A 256 8.59 -15.82 1.06
N ALA A 257 8.98 -16.19 -0.17
CA ALA A 257 8.08 -16.11 -1.32
C ALA A 257 7.33 -17.44 -1.44
N ILE A 258 6.07 -17.44 -0.99
CA ILE A 258 5.14 -18.57 -1.03
C ILE A 258 3.77 -18.09 -1.51
N ALA A 259 3.04 -18.89 -2.27
CA ALA A 259 1.69 -18.59 -2.72
C ALA A 259 0.82 -19.84 -2.77
N LEU A 260 -0.49 -19.66 -2.65
CA LEU A 260 -1.52 -20.68 -2.82
C LEU A 260 -2.37 -20.32 -4.04
N ASN A 261 -2.50 -21.27 -4.98
CA ASN A 261 -3.47 -21.09 -6.08
C ASN A 261 -4.90 -21.32 -5.56
N ARG A 262 -5.60 -20.20 -5.32
CA ARG A 262 -7.01 -20.20 -4.91
C ARG A 262 -7.98 -20.18 -6.09
N GLY A 263 -7.46 -20.02 -7.32
CA GLY A 263 -8.24 -20.02 -8.54
C GLY A 263 -8.47 -21.43 -9.06
N GLU A 264 -9.43 -21.58 -9.95
CA GLU A 264 -9.71 -22.85 -10.63
C GLU A 264 -8.74 -23.14 -11.78
N GLU A 265 -8.21 -22.07 -12.40
CA GLU A 265 -7.31 -22.17 -13.54
C GLU A 265 -5.91 -22.60 -13.09
N PRO A 266 -5.30 -23.59 -13.79
CA PRO A 266 -3.94 -24.00 -13.51
C PRO A 266 -2.92 -22.95 -13.98
N LEU A 267 -1.89 -22.73 -13.14
CA LEU A 267 -0.78 -21.82 -13.42
C LEU A 267 0.50 -22.60 -13.74
N LEU A 268 1.46 -21.93 -14.37
CA LEU A 268 2.81 -22.43 -14.59
C LEU A 268 3.82 -21.64 -13.76
N VAL A 269 4.73 -22.37 -13.12
CA VAL A 269 5.85 -21.77 -12.39
C VAL A 269 7.17 -22.41 -12.78
N SER A 270 8.27 -21.73 -12.53
CA SER A 270 9.61 -22.24 -12.83
C SER A 270 9.85 -23.60 -12.18
N SER A 271 10.59 -24.47 -12.88
CA SER A 271 10.99 -25.80 -12.40
C SER A 271 11.82 -25.78 -11.11
N ILE A 272 12.45 -24.64 -10.78
CA ILE A 272 13.25 -24.47 -9.56
C ILE A 272 12.40 -24.19 -8.31
N TYR A 273 11.12 -23.89 -8.47
CA TYR A 273 10.22 -23.68 -7.34
C TYR A 273 9.74 -25.01 -6.78
N THR A 274 9.47 -25.06 -5.50
CA THR A 274 8.88 -26.23 -4.84
C THR A 274 7.38 -26.09 -4.77
N THR A 275 6.67 -27.18 -5.13
CA THR A 275 5.21 -27.26 -5.12
C THR A 275 4.74 -28.38 -4.21
N PHE A 276 3.68 -28.15 -3.44
CA PHE A 276 3.08 -29.12 -2.52
C PHE A 276 1.59 -28.84 -2.34
N LYS A 277 0.87 -29.78 -1.78
CA LYS A 277 -0.58 -29.66 -1.49
C LYS A 277 -0.96 -30.41 -0.23
N SER A 278 -2.13 -30.16 0.32
CA SER A 278 -2.71 -30.99 1.37
C SER A 278 -3.02 -32.38 0.81
N LYS A 279 -2.66 -33.46 1.55
CA LYS A 279 -3.00 -34.84 1.21
C LYS A 279 -4.51 -35.05 1.22
N ASP A 280 -5.17 -34.47 2.21
CA ASP A 280 -6.61 -34.56 2.41
C ASP A 280 -7.16 -33.21 2.91
N THR A 281 -7.95 -32.56 2.07
CA THR A 281 -8.60 -31.28 2.39
C THR A 281 -9.76 -31.41 3.39
N SER A 282 -10.19 -32.63 3.70
CA SER A 282 -11.13 -32.85 4.79
C SER A 282 -10.49 -32.83 6.18
N THR A 283 -9.18 -32.93 6.24
CA THR A 283 -8.37 -32.86 7.47
C THR A 283 -7.64 -31.53 7.63
N LEU A 284 -7.03 -31.02 6.54
CA LEU A 284 -6.29 -29.76 6.54
C LEU A 284 -6.67 -28.91 5.32
N LEU A 285 -7.39 -27.82 5.59
CA LEU A 285 -7.75 -26.83 4.55
C LEU A 285 -6.50 -26.08 4.07
N PRO A 286 -6.27 -25.98 2.74
CA PRO A 286 -5.18 -25.20 2.19
C PRO A 286 -5.20 -23.74 2.62
N GLU A 287 -6.37 -23.12 2.65
CA GLU A 287 -6.51 -21.72 3.08
C GLU A 287 -6.15 -21.53 4.57
N TYR A 288 -6.52 -22.51 5.43
CA TYR A 288 -6.14 -22.49 6.84
C TYR A 288 -4.62 -22.58 7.00
N LEU A 289 -3.97 -23.51 6.29
CA LEU A 289 -2.51 -23.64 6.28
C LEU A 289 -1.83 -22.36 5.77
N PHE A 290 -2.37 -21.76 4.72
CA PHE A 290 -1.84 -20.51 4.16
C PHE A 290 -1.86 -19.37 5.19
N MET A 291 -2.84 -19.29 6.08
CA MET A 291 -2.89 -18.24 7.12
C MET A 291 -1.67 -18.29 8.05
N PHE A 292 -1.10 -19.46 8.32
CA PHE A 292 0.17 -19.56 9.08
C PHE A 292 1.36 -19.09 8.25
N PHE A 293 1.40 -19.45 6.97
CA PHE A 293 2.48 -19.03 6.07
C PHE A 293 2.48 -17.53 5.78
N ASP A 294 1.32 -16.87 5.87
CA ASP A 294 1.19 -15.43 5.65
C ASP A 294 1.73 -14.57 6.80
N ARG A 295 2.01 -15.17 7.94
CA ARG A 295 2.48 -14.47 9.15
C ARG A 295 3.99 -14.24 9.15
N PRO A 296 4.46 -13.13 9.75
CA PRO A 296 5.90 -12.87 9.95
C PRO A 296 6.64 -13.94 10.76
N GLU A 297 5.92 -14.68 11.62
CA GLU A 297 6.48 -15.81 12.37
C GLU A 297 7.01 -16.90 11.45
N PHE A 298 6.26 -17.22 10.39
CA PHE A 298 6.70 -18.20 9.41
C PHE A 298 7.92 -17.69 8.61
N ASP A 299 7.94 -16.42 8.26
CA ASP A 299 9.10 -15.83 7.59
C ASP A 299 10.37 -15.99 8.43
N ARG A 300 10.28 -15.69 9.74
CA ARG A 300 11.41 -15.89 10.69
C ARG A 300 11.79 -17.36 10.83
N TYR A 301 10.80 -18.26 10.90
CA TYR A 301 11.04 -19.70 10.98
C TYR A 301 11.76 -20.20 9.73
N ALA A 302 11.26 -19.86 8.54
CA ALA A 302 11.86 -20.26 7.27
C ALA A 302 13.28 -19.71 7.13
N ARG A 303 13.51 -18.46 7.53
CA ARG A 303 14.85 -17.86 7.51
C ARG A 303 15.81 -18.55 8.46
N PHE A 304 15.37 -18.89 9.68
CA PHE A 304 16.19 -19.57 10.69
C PHE A 304 16.56 -21.00 10.25
N ASN A 305 15.64 -21.72 9.59
CA ASN A 305 15.84 -23.09 9.12
C ASN A 305 16.35 -23.18 7.67
N SER A 306 16.86 -22.08 7.11
CA SER A 306 17.47 -22.08 5.77
C SER A 306 18.98 -22.24 5.87
N TRP A 307 19.54 -23.22 5.17
CA TRP A 307 20.96 -23.57 5.24
C TRP A 307 21.62 -23.59 3.87
N GLY A 308 22.93 -23.39 3.82
CA GLY A 308 23.74 -23.48 2.60
C GLY A 308 24.90 -22.49 2.57
N SER A 309 26.06 -22.93 2.07
CA SER A 309 27.28 -22.11 2.05
C SER A 309 27.28 -21.02 0.96
N ALA A 310 26.65 -21.27 -0.19
CA ALA A 310 26.60 -20.33 -1.31
C ALA A 310 25.21 -19.71 -1.50
N ARG A 311 24.17 -20.45 -1.15
CA ARG A 311 22.76 -20.01 -1.16
C ARG A 311 22.05 -20.73 -0.02
N GLU A 312 21.37 -19.97 0.80
CA GLU A 312 20.53 -20.52 1.84
C GLU A 312 19.22 -20.98 1.24
N VAL A 313 18.85 -22.21 1.52
CA VAL A 313 17.68 -22.89 0.93
C VAL A 313 16.81 -23.43 2.05
N PHE A 314 15.51 -23.19 1.95
CA PHE A 314 14.47 -23.81 2.75
C PHE A 314 13.91 -25.00 1.96
N THR A 315 14.22 -26.21 2.40
CA THR A 315 13.89 -27.44 1.68
C THR A 315 12.45 -27.91 1.94
N MET A 316 12.01 -28.95 1.22
CA MET A 316 10.72 -29.59 1.52
C MET A 316 10.76 -30.34 2.85
N ASP A 317 11.92 -30.86 3.27
CA ASP A 317 12.07 -31.47 4.60
C ASP A 317 11.93 -30.45 5.72
N ASP A 318 12.52 -29.25 5.57
CA ASP A 318 12.32 -28.14 6.50
C ASP A 318 10.83 -27.69 6.54
N MET A 319 10.14 -27.73 5.39
CA MET A 319 8.70 -27.46 5.33
C MET A 319 7.90 -28.54 6.07
N ASN A 320 8.25 -29.79 5.95
CA ASN A 320 7.57 -30.91 6.64
C ASN A 320 7.71 -30.79 8.17
N ASP A 321 8.77 -30.18 8.66
CA ASP A 321 9.03 -29.99 10.09
C ASP A 321 8.31 -28.76 10.70
N VAL A 322 7.61 -27.97 9.88
CA VAL A 322 6.78 -26.86 10.39
C VAL A 322 5.67 -27.42 11.28
N GLU A 323 5.51 -26.85 12.47
CA GLU A 323 4.50 -27.29 13.43
C GLU A 323 3.39 -26.25 13.58
N ILE A 324 2.15 -26.67 13.36
CA ILE A 324 0.94 -25.86 13.58
C ILE A 324 -0.14 -26.65 14.31
N PRO A 325 -1.07 -25.99 14.99
CA PRO A 325 -2.28 -26.66 15.48
C PRO A 325 -3.18 -27.06 14.30
N ILE A 326 -3.73 -28.26 14.33
CA ILE A 326 -4.68 -28.76 13.32
C ILE A 326 -5.98 -29.14 14.05
N PRO A 327 -6.84 -28.13 14.34
CA PRO A 327 -8.12 -28.37 14.98
C PRO A 327 -9.11 -29.06 14.04
N ASP A 328 -10.28 -29.40 14.57
CA ASP A 328 -11.38 -29.94 13.76
C ASP A 328 -11.65 -29.07 12.52
N ILE A 329 -12.04 -29.73 11.44
CA ILE A 329 -12.24 -29.08 10.14
C ILE A 329 -13.34 -28.00 10.18
N SER A 330 -14.30 -28.09 11.09
CA SER A 330 -15.32 -27.07 11.30
C SER A 330 -14.71 -25.76 11.82
N VAL A 331 -13.78 -25.85 12.77
CA VAL A 331 -13.03 -24.71 13.32
C VAL A 331 -12.14 -24.07 12.25
N GLN A 332 -11.46 -24.90 11.45
CA GLN A 332 -10.67 -24.39 10.32
C GLN A 332 -11.55 -23.61 9.32
N ARG A 333 -12.74 -24.12 8.99
CA ARG A 333 -13.68 -23.44 8.08
C ARG A 333 -14.16 -22.10 8.63
N GLU A 334 -14.46 -22.02 9.91
CA GLU A 334 -14.91 -20.78 10.54
C GLU A 334 -13.86 -19.68 10.42
N ILE A 335 -12.60 -19.97 10.79
CA ILE A 335 -11.54 -18.97 10.71
C ILE A 335 -11.17 -18.61 9.27
N VAL A 336 -11.21 -19.57 8.35
CA VAL A 336 -11.01 -19.33 6.91
C VAL A 336 -12.11 -18.40 6.36
N ASN A 337 -13.35 -18.55 6.80
CA ASN A 337 -14.42 -17.65 6.38
C ASN A 337 -14.20 -16.21 6.88
N ILE A 338 -13.73 -16.03 8.11
CA ILE A 338 -13.34 -14.70 8.63
C ILE A 338 -12.17 -14.12 7.80
N HIS A 339 -11.17 -14.94 7.52
CA HIS A 339 -10.04 -14.53 6.70
C HIS A 339 -10.43 -14.17 5.25
N LYS A 340 -11.38 -14.88 4.65
CA LYS A 340 -11.94 -14.52 3.33
C LYS A 340 -12.61 -13.14 3.37
N CYS A 341 -13.32 -12.81 4.45
CA CYS A 341 -13.87 -11.46 4.63
C CYS A 341 -12.77 -10.40 4.77
N TYR A 342 -11.67 -10.70 5.46
CA TYR A 342 -10.50 -9.82 5.56
C TYR A 342 -9.91 -9.53 4.17
N ILE A 343 -9.60 -10.55 3.39
CA ILE A 343 -9.03 -10.43 2.04
C ILE A 343 -9.95 -9.64 1.10
N GLU A 344 -11.26 -9.92 1.11
CA GLU A 344 -12.20 -9.22 0.25
C GLU A 344 -12.32 -7.72 0.63
N ARG A 345 -12.35 -7.40 1.92
CA ARG A 345 -12.35 -6.00 2.36
C ARG A 345 -11.05 -5.28 2.01
N GLN A 346 -9.92 -5.95 2.11
CA GLN A 346 -8.63 -5.40 1.66
C GLN A 346 -8.66 -5.08 0.16
N ARG A 347 -9.16 -6.01 -0.66
CA ARG A 347 -9.33 -5.80 -2.10
C ARG A 347 -10.24 -4.61 -2.41
N ILE A 348 -11.36 -4.46 -1.69
CA ILE A 348 -12.26 -3.33 -1.84
C ILE A 348 -11.57 -2.02 -1.43
N ALA A 349 -10.84 -2.00 -0.32
CA ALA A 349 -10.11 -0.81 0.12
C ALA A 349 -9.06 -0.35 -0.91
N GLU A 350 -8.30 -1.28 -1.48
CA GLU A 350 -7.33 -0.94 -2.55
C GLU A 350 -8.04 -0.41 -3.81
N ALA A 351 -9.15 -1.02 -4.22
CA ALA A 351 -9.94 -0.55 -5.35
C ALA A 351 -10.52 0.85 -5.11
N LEU A 352 -11.03 1.14 -3.91
CA LEU A 352 -11.51 2.47 -3.53
C LEU A 352 -10.39 3.51 -3.51
N LYS A 353 -9.21 3.14 -3.04
CA LYS A 353 -8.02 4.02 -3.05
C LYS A 353 -7.66 4.44 -4.48
N GLU A 354 -7.65 3.49 -5.41
CA GLU A 354 -7.37 3.79 -6.81
C GLU A 354 -8.50 4.60 -7.48
N GLN A 355 -9.76 4.29 -7.18
CA GLN A 355 -10.90 5.07 -7.66
C GLN A 355 -10.84 6.51 -7.16
N LEU A 356 -10.50 6.73 -5.88
CA LEU A 356 -10.39 8.08 -5.31
C LEU A 356 -9.32 8.91 -6.05
N LYS A 357 -8.20 8.31 -6.39
CA LYS A 357 -7.15 8.95 -7.17
C LYS A 357 -7.63 9.35 -8.58
N ASN A 358 -8.39 8.45 -9.23
CA ASN A 358 -8.83 8.63 -10.61
C ASN A 358 -10.03 9.57 -10.74
N ILE A 359 -10.88 9.70 -9.69
CA ILE A 359 -12.07 10.55 -9.75
C ILE A 359 -11.75 12.04 -9.56
N CYS A 360 -10.66 12.41 -8.88
CA CYS A 360 -10.32 13.79 -8.59
C CYS A 360 -10.32 14.71 -9.83
N PRO A 361 -9.71 14.34 -10.99
CA PRO A 361 -9.78 15.15 -12.20
C PRO A 361 -11.20 15.31 -12.74
N VAL A 362 -12.05 14.29 -12.60
CA VAL A 362 -13.45 14.31 -13.05
C VAL A 362 -14.27 15.26 -12.20
N LEU A 363 -14.11 15.21 -10.86
CA LEU A 363 -14.80 16.11 -9.93
C LEU A 363 -14.45 17.57 -10.20
N ILE A 364 -13.16 17.88 -10.42
CA ILE A 364 -12.75 19.24 -10.74
C ILE A 364 -13.31 19.66 -12.10
N ARG A 365 -13.22 18.83 -13.13
CA ARG A 365 -13.80 19.15 -14.44
C ARG A 365 -15.30 19.40 -14.34
N GLY A 366 -16.05 18.57 -13.63
CA GLY A 366 -17.46 18.76 -13.38
C GLY A 366 -17.75 20.09 -12.69
N SER A 367 -16.99 20.43 -11.65
CA SER A 367 -17.16 21.71 -10.93
C SER A 367 -16.89 22.95 -11.80
N LEU A 368 -16.17 22.80 -12.92
CA LEU A 368 -15.83 23.89 -13.85
C LEU A 368 -16.78 23.95 -15.06
N SER A 369 -17.61 22.95 -15.29
CA SER A 369 -18.44 22.83 -16.51
C SER A 369 -19.85 23.36 -16.36
N GLU A 370 -20.33 23.56 -15.15
CA GLU A 370 -21.61 24.20 -14.80
C GLU A 370 -21.40 25.69 -14.48
#